data_279880827af9b47993ce850ac853cba2
#
_entry.id   279880827af9b47993ce850ac853cba2
#
_cell.length_a   1.000
_cell.length_b   1.000
_cell.length_c   1.000
_cell.angle_alpha   90.00
_cell.angle_beta   90.00
_cell.angle_gamma   90.00
#
_symmetry.space_group_name_H-M   'P 1'
#
loop_
_entity.id
_entity.type
_entity.pdbx_description
1 polymer ?
#
loop_
_entity_poly.entity_id
_entity_poly.type
_entity_poly.pdbx_seq_one_letter_code
_entity_poly.pdbx_strand_id
1 'polypeptide(L)'
;MATYLISPPASRLQVIRWAQRLGCRWLRFPQEMGPERPDDVPVMTITRSVLLFVLAAVDEIGGAWLVWQGLREHRGWLWIGAGVVALGLYGFMATFQPDPHFGRILAAYGGVFVVGSLVWGAIFDGFRPDRYDLVGAAICLAGVAVIMYAPRGG
;
A
#
# COMPACT_ATOMS: atom_id res chain seq x y z
N MET A 1 -5.71 -8.09 42.93
CA MET A 1 -5.48 -8.08 41.49
C MET A 1 -6.39 -7.00 40.87
N ALA A 2 -5.86 -5.82 40.58
CA ALA A 2 -6.61 -4.68 40.10
C ALA A 2 -6.56 -4.68 38.57
N THR A 3 -7.71 -4.87 37.94
CA THR A 3 -7.90 -4.78 36.50
C THR A 3 -7.85 -3.29 36.10
N TYR A 4 -6.76 -2.84 35.51
CA TYR A 4 -6.65 -1.50 34.94
C TYR A 4 -7.53 -1.43 33.68
N LEU A 5 -8.72 -0.87 33.83
CA LEU A 5 -9.54 -0.37 32.74
C LEU A 5 -8.83 0.87 32.17
N ILE A 6 -8.11 0.70 31.09
CA ILE A 6 -7.51 1.82 30.33
C ILE A 6 -8.66 2.55 29.63
N SER A 7 -9.16 3.61 30.26
CA SER A 7 -10.08 4.56 29.60
C SER A 7 -9.36 5.23 28.44
N PRO A 8 -9.94 5.28 27.24
CA PRO A 8 -9.32 5.97 26.11
C PRO A 8 -9.13 7.46 26.42
N PRO A 9 -8.03 8.09 26.02
CA PRO A 9 -7.75 9.49 26.30
C PRO A 9 -8.86 10.40 25.75
N ALA A 10 -9.25 11.39 26.54
CA ALA A 10 -10.38 12.32 26.26
C ALA A 10 -10.31 12.98 24.87
N SER A 11 -9.12 13.13 24.30
CA SER A 11 -8.88 13.65 22.96
C SER A 11 -9.50 12.77 21.86
N ARG A 12 -9.48 11.44 21.99
CA ARG A 12 -10.09 10.54 21.01
C ARG A 12 -11.60 10.62 20.97
N LEU A 13 -12.21 10.80 22.13
CA LEU A 13 -13.67 10.93 22.23
C LEU A 13 -14.20 12.27 21.66
N GLN A 14 -13.38 13.32 21.71
CA GLN A 14 -13.73 14.59 21.08
C GLN A 14 -13.69 14.51 19.55
N VAL A 15 -12.68 13.85 18.98
CA VAL A 15 -12.58 13.66 17.51
C VAL A 15 -13.74 12.81 16.98
N ILE A 16 -14.11 11.73 17.69
CA ILE A 16 -15.24 10.88 17.30
C ILE A 16 -16.57 11.68 17.35
N ARG A 17 -16.80 12.48 18.37
CA ARG A 17 -18.00 13.33 18.49
C ARG A 17 -18.07 14.40 17.40
N TRP A 18 -16.92 14.98 17.04
CA TRP A 18 -16.84 15.96 15.96
C TRP A 18 -17.16 15.33 14.59
N ALA A 19 -16.59 14.18 14.31
CA ALA A 19 -16.84 13.42 13.08
C ALA A 19 -18.31 12.96 12.95
N GLN A 20 -18.94 12.58 14.05
CA GLN A 20 -20.37 12.24 14.08
C GLN A 20 -21.28 13.45 13.79
N ARG A 21 -20.91 14.67 14.23
CA ARG A 21 -21.65 15.91 13.92
C ARG A 21 -21.56 16.28 12.44
N LEU A 22 -20.52 15.89 11.75
CA LEU A 22 -20.33 16.16 10.32
C LEU A 22 -21.03 15.14 9.41
N GLY A 23 -21.82 14.21 9.96
CA GLY A 23 -22.54 13.21 9.18
C GLY A 23 -21.64 12.19 8.49
N CYS A 24 -20.36 12.09 8.89
CA CYS A 24 -19.42 11.11 8.35
C CYS A 24 -19.79 9.69 8.85
N ARG A 25 -20.82 9.11 8.25
CA ARG A 25 -21.33 7.77 8.54
C ARG A 25 -20.31 6.66 8.27
N TRP A 26 -19.18 7.00 7.61
CA TRP A 26 -18.10 6.11 7.23
C TRP A 26 -17.12 5.77 8.35
N LEU A 27 -17.16 6.48 9.49
CA LEU A 27 -16.31 6.23 10.66
C LEU A 27 -16.94 5.26 11.67
N ARG A 28 -17.80 4.35 11.23
CA ARG A 28 -18.19 3.23 12.06
C ARG A 28 -17.05 2.21 12.03
N PHE A 29 -16.06 2.39 12.90
CA PHE A 29 -15.09 1.32 13.19
C PHE A 29 -15.87 0.12 13.71
N PRO A 30 -15.77 -1.06 13.09
CA PRO A 30 -16.26 -2.28 13.67
C PRO A 30 -15.45 -2.52 14.95
N GLN A 31 -16.02 -2.17 16.10
CA GLN A 31 -15.51 -2.62 17.38
C GLN A 31 -15.99 -4.06 17.54
N GLU A 32 -15.19 -4.99 17.21
CA GLU A 32 -15.24 -6.41 17.61
C GLU A 32 -14.47 -7.28 16.60
N MET A 33 -13.21 -6.96 16.38
CA MET A 33 -12.30 -8.04 15.98
C MET A 33 -11.51 -8.42 17.22
N GLY A 34 -11.89 -9.54 17.83
CA GLY A 34 -11.06 -10.23 18.82
C GLY A 34 -9.67 -10.50 18.23
N PRO A 35 -8.65 -10.82 19.04
CA PRO A 35 -7.32 -11.08 18.54
C PRO A 35 -7.37 -12.24 17.54
N GLU A 36 -7.30 -11.92 16.24
CA GLU A 36 -7.07 -12.93 15.20
C GLU A 36 -5.76 -13.62 15.51
N ARG A 37 -5.84 -14.94 15.67
CA ARG A 37 -4.64 -15.75 15.84
C ARG A 37 -3.82 -15.65 14.55
N PRO A 38 -2.49 -15.53 14.65
CA PRO A 38 -1.60 -15.43 13.48
C PRO A 38 -1.72 -16.60 12.51
N ASP A 39 -2.29 -17.72 12.98
CA ASP A 39 -2.32 -19.01 12.28
C ASP A 39 -3.52 -19.14 11.31
N ASP A 40 -4.47 -18.20 11.32
CA ASP A 40 -5.72 -18.29 10.56
C ASP A 40 -5.78 -17.35 9.35
N VAL A 41 -4.66 -16.74 8.91
CA VAL A 41 -4.67 -15.93 7.70
C VAL A 41 -4.82 -16.86 6.48
N PRO A 42 -6.00 -16.94 5.87
CA PRO A 42 -6.20 -17.87 4.75
C PRO A 42 -5.24 -17.48 3.62
N VAL A 43 -4.60 -18.48 3.01
CA VAL A 43 -3.69 -18.32 1.86
C VAL A 43 -4.33 -17.43 0.77
N MET A 44 -5.65 -17.52 0.63
CA MET A 44 -6.45 -16.68 -0.25
C MET A 44 -6.30 -15.16 0.03
N THR A 45 -6.19 -14.77 1.30
CA THR A 45 -6.02 -13.36 1.71
C THR A 45 -4.64 -12.86 1.34
N ILE A 46 -3.60 -13.68 1.54
CA ILE A 46 -2.22 -13.34 1.17
C ILE A 46 -2.11 -13.19 -0.34
N THR A 47 -2.63 -14.16 -1.11
CA THR A 47 -2.60 -14.13 -2.58
C THR A 47 -3.34 -12.89 -3.11
N ARG A 48 -4.52 -12.58 -2.57
CA ARG A 48 -5.27 -11.38 -2.94
C ARG A 48 -4.48 -10.10 -2.65
N SER A 49 -3.85 -10.01 -1.49
CA SER A 49 -3.04 -8.85 -1.11
C SER A 49 -1.84 -8.66 -2.05
N VAL A 50 -1.13 -9.74 -2.36
CA VAL A 50 0.01 -9.71 -3.30
C VAL A 50 -0.43 -9.29 -4.69
N LEU A 51 -1.54 -9.84 -5.21
CA LEU A 51 -2.09 -9.45 -6.52
C LEU A 51 -2.47 -7.97 -6.56
N LEU A 52 -3.10 -7.46 -5.51
CA LEU A 52 -3.44 -6.04 -5.41
C LEU A 52 -2.20 -5.15 -5.38
N PHE A 53 -1.13 -5.56 -4.69
CA PHE A 53 0.14 -4.83 -4.71
C PHE A 53 0.79 -4.82 -6.10
N VAL A 54 0.78 -5.96 -6.80
CA VAL A 54 1.33 -6.04 -8.17
C VAL A 54 0.52 -5.16 -9.13
N LEU A 55 -0.81 -5.22 -9.09
CA LEU A 55 -1.67 -4.37 -9.91
C LEU A 55 -1.44 -2.89 -9.63
N ALA A 56 -1.40 -2.51 -8.35
CA ALA A 56 -1.11 -1.15 -7.95
C ALA A 56 0.26 -0.68 -8.46
N ALA A 57 1.29 -1.54 -8.38
CA ALA A 57 2.63 -1.22 -8.90
C ALA A 57 2.63 -1.03 -10.43
N VAL A 58 1.90 -1.86 -11.15
CA VAL A 58 1.76 -1.73 -12.62
C VAL A 58 1.06 -0.43 -12.99
N ASP A 59 -0.03 -0.09 -12.29
CA ASP A 59 -0.79 1.14 -12.55
C ASP A 59 0.05 2.39 -12.23
N GLU A 60 0.81 2.40 -11.13
CA GLU A 60 1.62 3.55 -10.74
C GLU A 60 2.87 3.69 -11.61
N ILE A 61 3.65 2.63 -11.78
CA ILE A 61 4.88 2.66 -12.58
C ILE A 61 4.54 2.90 -14.05
N GLY A 62 3.55 2.16 -14.57
CA GLY A 62 3.08 2.30 -15.95
C GLY A 62 2.47 3.67 -16.19
N GLY A 63 1.68 4.18 -15.24
CA GLY A 63 1.09 5.51 -15.33
C GLY A 63 2.14 6.62 -15.34
N ALA A 64 3.13 6.57 -14.46
CA ALA A 64 4.25 7.51 -14.44
C ALA A 64 5.07 7.43 -15.74
N TRP A 65 5.33 6.23 -16.23
CA TRP A 65 6.03 6.01 -17.49
C TRP A 65 5.25 6.57 -18.68
N LEU A 66 3.92 6.40 -18.75
CA LEU A 66 3.09 6.99 -19.80
C LEU A 66 3.13 8.51 -19.77
N VAL A 67 3.08 9.14 -18.59
CA VAL A 67 3.24 10.59 -18.45
C VAL A 67 4.61 11.03 -18.93
N TRP A 68 5.67 10.30 -18.56
CA TRP A 68 7.03 10.56 -19.03
C TRP A 68 7.13 10.52 -20.55
N GLN A 69 6.58 9.47 -21.18
CA GLN A 69 6.56 9.34 -22.64
C GLN A 69 5.79 10.48 -23.31
N GLY A 70 4.68 10.92 -22.71
CA GLY A 70 3.89 12.02 -23.23
C GLY A 70 4.61 13.36 -23.17
N LEU A 71 5.27 13.66 -22.03
CA LEU A 71 5.92 14.94 -21.78
C LEU A 71 7.36 15.00 -22.35
N ARG A 72 8.18 14.01 -22.03
CA ARG A 72 9.61 14.04 -22.32
C ARG A 72 9.93 13.55 -23.73
N GLU A 73 9.23 12.51 -24.18
CA GLU A 73 9.40 11.96 -25.51
C GLU A 73 8.42 12.57 -26.54
N HIS A 74 7.68 13.61 -26.14
CA HIS A 74 6.75 14.37 -26.99
C HIS A 74 5.71 13.52 -27.72
N ARG A 75 5.27 12.38 -27.13
CA ARG A 75 4.28 11.48 -27.73
C ARG A 75 2.84 12.02 -27.69
N GLY A 76 2.63 13.14 -27.01
CA GLY A 76 1.36 13.87 -27.05
C GLY A 76 0.42 13.59 -25.87
N TRP A 77 -0.68 14.32 -25.85
CA TRP A 77 -1.62 14.40 -24.72
C TRP A 77 -2.35 13.11 -24.39
N LEU A 78 -2.54 12.22 -25.37
CA LEU A 78 -3.18 10.91 -25.12
C LEU A 78 -2.36 10.05 -24.16
N TRP A 79 -1.04 10.08 -24.27
CA TRP A 79 -0.13 9.36 -23.35
C TRP A 79 -0.19 9.92 -21.95
N ILE A 80 -0.23 11.26 -21.83
CA ILE A 80 -0.38 11.94 -20.55
C ILE A 80 -1.72 11.59 -19.90
N GLY A 81 -2.81 11.67 -20.68
CA GLY A 81 -4.15 11.34 -20.19
C GLY A 81 -4.28 9.91 -19.72
N ALA A 82 -3.75 8.95 -20.49
CA ALA A 82 -3.72 7.55 -20.11
C ALA A 82 -2.91 7.31 -18.81
N GLY A 83 -1.76 7.99 -18.69
CA GLY A 83 -0.93 7.93 -17.48
C GLY A 83 -1.65 8.49 -16.24
N VAL A 84 -2.35 9.61 -16.38
CA VAL A 84 -3.14 10.20 -15.27
C VAL A 84 -4.26 9.26 -14.84
N VAL A 85 -4.94 8.60 -15.77
CA VAL A 85 -5.98 7.61 -15.46
C VAL A 85 -5.38 6.42 -14.71
N ALA A 86 -4.24 5.87 -15.18
CA ALA A 86 -3.57 4.76 -14.52
C ALA A 86 -3.14 5.12 -13.08
N LEU A 87 -2.57 6.32 -12.87
CA LEU A 87 -2.23 6.82 -11.54
C LEU A 87 -3.46 6.98 -10.63
N GLY A 88 -4.61 7.37 -11.20
CA GLY A 88 -5.89 7.41 -10.48
C GLY A 88 -6.36 6.01 -10.05
N LEU A 89 -6.22 5.01 -10.92
CA LEU A 89 -6.56 3.62 -10.64
C LEU A 89 -5.69 3.03 -9.51
N TYR A 90 -4.40 3.35 -9.48
CA TYR A 90 -3.52 2.98 -8.38
C TYR A 90 -4.08 3.38 -7.00
N GLY A 91 -4.50 4.64 -6.85
CA GLY A 91 -5.09 5.13 -5.59
C GLY A 91 -6.37 4.37 -5.22
N PHE A 92 -7.17 3.99 -6.21
CA PHE A 92 -8.37 3.21 -6.01
C PHE A 92 -8.04 1.76 -5.59
N MET A 93 -7.03 1.13 -6.20
CA MET A 93 -6.60 -0.24 -5.85
C MET A 93 -6.14 -0.37 -4.40
N ALA A 94 -5.52 0.66 -3.83
CA ALA A 94 -5.11 0.68 -2.44
C ALA A 94 -6.28 0.51 -1.45
N THR A 95 -7.51 0.91 -1.83
CA THR A 95 -8.70 0.80 -0.97
C THR A 95 -9.22 -0.63 -0.81
N PHE A 96 -8.81 -1.56 -1.67
CA PHE A 96 -9.23 -2.96 -1.63
C PHE A 96 -8.33 -3.86 -0.78
N GLN A 97 -7.25 -3.31 -0.22
CA GLN A 97 -6.36 -4.07 0.65
C GLN A 97 -7.08 -4.51 1.94
N PRO A 98 -6.89 -5.76 2.37
CA PRO A 98 -7.58 -6.31 3.53
C PRO A 98 -7.07 -5.75 4.88
N ASP A 99 -5.85 -5.20 4.95
CA ASP A 99 -5.31 -4.62 6.18
C ASP A 99 -5.97 -3.25 6.47
N PRO A 100 -6.48 -3.01 7.68
CA PRO A 100 -7.10 -1.74 8.05
C PRO A 100 -6.09 -0.59 8.27
N HIS A 101 -4.79 -0.88 8.33
CA HIS A 101 -3.76 0.10 8.63
C HIS A 101 -3.10 0.64 7.36
N PHE A 102 -3.62 1.73 6.83
CA PHE A 102 -3.15 2.37 5.60
C PHE A 102 -1.62 2.57 5.57
N GLY A 103 -1.01 3.05 6.66
CA GLY A 103 0.44 3.26 6.73
C GLY A 103 1.26 1.98 6.55
N ARG A 104 0.76 0.84 7.06
CA ARG A 104 1.40 -0.46 6.89
C ARG A 104 1.29 -0.96 5.46
N ILE A 105 0.12 -0.82 4.84
CA ILE A 105 -0.10 -1.14 3.43
C ILE A 105 0.86 -0.33 2.57
N LEU A 106 0.94 0.98 2.78
CA LEU A 106 1.80 1.85 2.00
C LEU A 106 3.29 1.54 2.18
N ALA A 107 3.73 1.19 3.38
CA ALA A 107 5.10 0.77 3.65
C ALA A 107 5.46 -0.55 2.95
N ALA A 108 4.55 -1.54 2.99
CA ALA A 108 4.72 -2.81 2.29
C ALA A 108 4.76 -2.60 0.77
N TYR A 109 3.86 -1.77 0.26
CA TYR A 109 3.81 -1.39 -1.14
C TYR A 109 5.12 -0.76 -1.63
N GLY A 110 5.75 0.13 -0.84
CA GLY A 110 7.01 0.77 -1.21
C GLY A 110 8.12 -0.21 -1.57
N GLY A 111 8.24 -1.34 -0.87
CA GLY A 111 9.22 -2.38 -1.22
C GLY A 111 8.88 -3.14 -2.51
N VAL A 112 7.60 -3.43 -2.74
CA VAL A 112 7.14 -4.04 -4.00
C VAL A 112 7.36 -3.07 -5.16
N PHE A 113 7.11 -1.78 -4.95
CA PHE A 113 7.34 -0.73 -5.93
C PHE A 113 8.81 -0.65 -6.37
N VAL A 114 9.77 -0.73 -5.45
CA VAL A 114 11.22 -0.71 -5.78
C VAL A 114 11.56 -1.85 -6.74
N VAL A 115 11.14 -3.07 -6.43
CA VAL A 115 11.39 -4.23 -7.30
C VAL A 115 10.68 -4.08 -8.65
N GLY A 116 9.42 -3.66 -8.63
CA GLY A 116 8.61 -3.42 -9.82
C GLY A 116 9.25 -2.39 -10.75
N SER A 117 9.81 -1.31 -10.20
CA SER A 117 10.49 -0.26 -10.97
C SER A 117 11.75 -0.77 -11.65
N LEU A 118 12.56 -1.59 -10.98
CA LEU A 118 13.74 -2.20 -11.60
C LEU A 118 13.36 -3.16 -12.72
N VAL A 119 12.33 -3.98 -12.51
CA VAL A 119 11.82 -4.90 -13.55
C VAL A 119 11.26 -4.11 -14.73
N TRP A 120 10.50 -3.05 -14.47
CA TRP A 120 9.95 -2.18 -15.52
C TRP A 120 11.07 -1.55 -16.36
N GLY A 121 12.07 -0.96 -15.70
CA GLY A 121 13.23 -0.37 -16.38
C GLY A 121 13.99 -1.37 -17.23
N ALA A 122 14.14 -2.61 -16.75
CA ALA A 122 14.80 -3.67 -17.51
C ALA A 122 14.00 -4.09 -18.76
N ILE A 123 12.67 -4.08 -18.70
CA ILE A 123 11.81 -4.52 -19.80
C ILE A 123 11.58 -3.39 -20.83
N PHE A 124 11.29 -2.18 -20.36
CA PHE A 124 10.79 -1.09 -21.21
C PHE A 124 11.83 -0.01 -21.53
N ASP A 125 12.82 0.20 -20.65
CA ASP A 125 13.83 1.27 -20.80
C ASP A 125 15.21 0.72 -21.18
N GLY A 126 15.35 -0.60 -21.31
CA GLY A 126 16.66 -1.25 -21.60
C GLY A 126 17.67 -1.10 -20.45
N PHE A 127 17.21 -0.69 -19.26
CA PHE A 127 18.01 -0.60 -18.05
C PHE A 127 18.50 -2.00 -17.64
N ARG A 128 19.76 -2.12 -17.23
CA ARG A 128 20.35 -3.37 -16.75
C ARG A 128 20.68 -3.22 -15.28
N PRO A 129 19.84 -3.76 -14.37
CA PRO A 129 20.11 -3.72 -12.94
C PRO A 129 21.45 -4.33 -12.61
N ASP A 130 22.25 -3.63 -11.83
CA ASP A 130 23.54 -4.11 -11.34
C ASP A 130 23.39 -4.84 -9.99
N ARG A 131 24.53 -5.32 -9.45
CA ARG A 131 24.55 -6.01 -8.15
C ARG A 131 24.06 -5.14 -6.99
N TYR A 132 24.23 -3.82 -7.06
CA TYR A 132 23.82 -2.89 -6.01
C TYR A 132 22.32 -2.65 -6.07
N ASP A 133 21.75 -2.56 -7.26
CA ASP A 133 20.30 -2.51 -7.46
C ASP A 133 19.62 -3.75 -6.88
N LEU A 134 20.16 -4.93 -7.16
CA LEU A 134 19.61 -6.20 -6.64
C LEU A 134 19.74 -6.31 -5.12
N VAL A 135 20.87 -5.88 -4.54
CA VAL A 135 21.07 -5.86 -3.09
C VAL A 135 20.13 -4.85 -2.44
N GLY A 136 19.99 -3.64 -3.00
CA GLY A 136 19.04 -2.63 -2.53
C GLY A 136 17.60 -3.14 -2.54
N ALA A 137 17.17 -3.77 -3.65
CA ALA A 137 15.85 -4.37 -3.77
C ALA A 137 15.62 -5.48 -2.73
N ALA A 138 16.61 -6.35 -2.51
CA ALA A 138 16.52 -7.41 -1.49
C ALA A 138 16.39 -6.86 -0.07
N ILE A 139 17.11 -5.79 0.27
CA ILE A 139 16.97 -5.10 1.57
C ILE A 139 15.58 -4.50 1.73
N CYS A 140 15.03 -3.86 0.68
CA CYS A 140 13.68 -3.33 0.70
C CYS A 140 12.63 -4.42 0.96
N LEU A 141 12.73 -5.56 0.25
CA LEU A 141 11.82 -6.69 0.47
C LEU A 141 11.97 -7.30 1.87
N ALA A 142 13.19 -7.40 2.40
CA ALA A 142 13.40 -7.84 3.78
C ALA A 142 12.75 -6.87 4.79
N GLY A 143 12.86 -5.56 4.55
CA GLY A 143 12.18 -4.54 5.34
C GLY A 143 10.66 -4.69 5.30
N VAL A 144 10.07 -4.94 4.14
CA VAL A 144 8.64 -5.23 3.97
C VAL A 144 8.24 -6.46 4.78
N ALA A 145 9.01 -7.55 4.69
CA ALA A 145 8.73 -8.77 5.43
C ALA A 145 8.71 -8.53 6.95
N VAL A 146 9.64 -7.73 7.47
CA VAL A 146 9.66 -7.33 8.89
C VAL A 146 8.42 -6.49 9.24
N ILE A 147 8.04 -5.51 8.40
CA ILE A 147 6.88 -4.65 8.65
C ILE A 147 5.57 -5.46 8.67
N MET A 148 5.43 -6.44 7.78
CA MET A 148 4.20 -7.21 7.64
C MET A 148 4.10 -8.37 8.62
N TYR A 149 5.20 -9.07 8.90
CA TYR A 149 5.16 -10.37 9.56
C TYR A 149 5.88 -10.43 10.91
N ALA A 150 6.61 -9.39 11.34
CA ALA A 150 7.25 -9.42 12.64
C ALA A 150 6.22 -9.58 13.77
N PRO A 151 6.41 -10.52 14.72
CA PRO A 151 5.53 -10.70 15.88
C PRO A 151 5.56 -9.42 16.71
N ARG A 152 4.41 -8.82 16.92
CA ARG A 152 4.27 -7.59 17.72
C ARG A 152 3.68 -8.01 19.06
N GLY A 153 4.50 -8.01 20.10
CA GLY A 153 4.02 -8.09 21.47
C GLY A 153 3.09 -6.89 21.71
N GLY A 154 1.81 -7.19 21.96
CA GLY A 154 0.82 -6.21 22.40
C GLY A 154 1.09 -5.74 23.82
#